data_a0d5981884d763ddd76096eed5a5ab88
#
_entry.id   a0d5981884d763ddd76096eed5a5ab88
#
_cell.length_a   1.000
_cell.length_b   1.000
_cell.length_c   1.000
_cell.angle_alpha   90.00
_cell.angle_beta   90.00
_cell.angle_gamma   90.00
#
_symmetry.space_group_name_H-M   'P 1'
#
loop_
_entity.id
_entity.type
_entity.pdbx_description
1 polymer ?
#
loop_
_entity_poly.entity_id
_entity_poly.type
_entity_poly.pdbx_seq_one_letter_code
_entity_poly.pdbx_strand_id
1 'polypeptide(L)'
;MRLNKNLLILKQYVSTFFVYTIATTFFILSIYGCVQDDHTSGRSVFRYNEVESINSLDPIYTRNLSNINGCNQLYNGLVQQDDKMHIIPCIAKHWTISSDALTYTFTLRDDVYFHKSGLFGQDSTRRVTSKDFVYSLNRLVDPKWA
;
A
#
# COMPACT_ATOMS: atom_id res chain seq x y z
N MET A 1 -13.88 -71.61 -28.04
CA MET A 1 -14.72 -70.45 -27.67
C MET A 1 -14.37 -69.77 -26.31
N ARG A 2 -13.36 -70.23 -25.57
CA ARG A 2 -12.90 -69.62 -24.27
C ARG A 2 -11.85 -68.51 -24.41
N LEU A 3 -11.06 -68.45 -25.47
CA LEU A 3 -10.03 -67.42 -25.66
C LEU A 3 -10.57 -66.01 -25.83
N ASN A 4 -11.79 -65.85 -26.35
CA ASN A 4 -12.37 -64.54 -26.65
C ASN A 4 -12.87 -63.75 -25.41
N LYS A 5 -13.26 -64.47 -24.33
CA LYS A 5 -13.72 -63.83 -23.06
C LYS A 5 -12.57 -63.20 -22.28
N ASN A 6 -11.41 -63.88 -22.22
CA ASN A 6 -10.26 -63.36 -21.48
C ASN A 6 -9.65 -62.15 -22.18
N LEU A 7 -9.70 -62.09 -23.52
CA LEU A 7 -9.24 -60.91 -24.28
C LEU A 7 -10.14 -59.70 -24.11
N LEU A 8 -11.46 -59.91 -23.98
CA LEU A 8 -12.42 -58.84 -23.68
C LEU A 8 -12.23 -58.27 -22.27
N ILE A 9 -12.04 -59.13 -21.28
CA ILE A 9 -11.77 -58.75 -19.89
C ILE A 9 -10.47 -57.98 -19.81
N LEU A 10 -9.40 -58.43 -20.47
CA LEU A 10 -8.10 -57.72 -20.51
C LEU A 10 -8.23 -56.33 -21.12
N LYS A 11 -8.98 -56.20 -22.24
CA LYS A 11 -9.23 -54.88 -22.87
C LYS A 11 -9.98 -53.95 -21.95
N GLN A 12 -10.95 -54.45 -21.18
CA GLN A 12 -11.70 -53.66 -20.24
C GLN A 12 -10.84 -53.17 -19.05
N TYR A 13 -9.96 -54.03 -18.52
CA TYR A 13 -9.01 -53.64 -17.47
C TYR A 13 -8.00 -52.59 -17.96
N VAL A 14 -7.46 -52.75 -19.14
CA VAL A 14 -6.53 -51.78 -19.75
C VAL A 14 -7.23 -50.42 -19.97
N SER A 15 -8.46 -50.42 -20.49
CA SER A 15 -9.22 -49.18 -20.70
C SER A 15 -9.52 -48.47 -19.39
N THR A 16 -9.93 -49.21 -18.37
CA THR A 16 -10.23 -48.67 -17.03
C THR A 16 -8.97 -48.10 -16.38
N PHE A 17 -7.84 -48.78 -16.47
CA PHE A 17 -6.54 -48.30 -15.97
C PHE A 17 -6.14 -47.00 -16.65
N PHE A 18 -6.31 -46.88 -17.97
CA PHE A 18 -6.01 -45.65 -18.73
C PHE A 18 -6.88 -44.48 -18.29
N VAL A 19 -8.17 -44.70 -18.03
CA VAL A 19 -9.09 -43.67 -17.54
C VAL A 19 -8.67 -43.17 -16.17
N TYR A 20 -8.30 -44.07 -15.25
CA TYR A 20 -7.84 -43.68 -13.90
C TYR A 20 -6.51 -42.90 -13.95
N THR A 21 -5.57 -43.32 -14.80
CA THR A 21 -4.30 -42.58 -14.94
C THR A 21 -4.49 -41.19 -15.54
N ILE A 22 -5.37 -41.01 -16.51
CA ILE A 22 -5.70 -39.69 -17.05
C ILE A 22 -6.39 -38.81 -15.98
N ALA A 23 -7.35 -39.36 -15.23
CA ALA A 23 -8.06 -38.64 -14.18
C ALA A 23 -7.11 -38.21 -13.05
N THR A 24 -6.18 -39.09 -12.62
CA THR A 24 -5.19 -38.73 -11.58
C THR A 24 -4.20 -37.70 -12.07
N THR A 25 -3.75 -37.76 -13.32
CA THR A 25 -2.84 -36.76 -13.92
C THR A 25 -3.52 -35.39 -14.02
N PHE A 26 -4.79 -35.37 -14.43
CA PHE A 26 -5.58 -34.15 -14.50
C PHE A 26 -5.81 -33.51 -13.11
N PHE A 27 -6.06 -34.35 -12.10
CA PHE A 27 -6.22 -33.91 -10.71
C PHE A 27 -4.92 -33.32 -10.14
N ILE A 28 -3.76 -33.93 -10.43
CA ILE A 28 -2.45 -33.43 -10.01
C ILE A 28 -2.13 -32.09 -10.70
N LEU A 29 -2.41 -31.94 -12.00
CA LEU A 29 -2.21 -30.70 -12.73
C LEU A 29 -3.09 -29.55 -12.20
N SER A 30 -4.28 -29.84 -11.68
CA SER A 30 -5.18 -28.85 -11.10
C SER A 30 -4.64 -28.26 -9.79
N ILE A 31 -3.80 -28.98 -9.04
CA ILE A 31 -3.21 -28.52 -7.77
C ILE A 31 -2.04 -27.55 -8.00
N TYR A 32 -1.35 -27.63 -9.13
CA TYR A 32 -0.21 -26.74 -9.44
C TYR A 32 -0.61 -25.37 -10.03
N GLY A 33 -1.91 -25.13 -10.27
CA GLY A 33 -2.40 -23.93 -10.96
C GLY A 33 -2.47 -22.64 -10.15
N CYS A 34 -2.10 -22.60 -8.86
CA CYS A 34 -2.31 -21.44 -7.99
C CYS A 34 -1.07 -20.98 -7.24
N VAL A 35 0.13 -21.11 -7.79
CA VAL A 35 1.28 -20.36 -7.26
C VAL A 35 1.45 -19.12 -8.12
N GLN A 36 0.76 -18.06 -7.72
CA GLN A 36 1.02 -16.73 -8.26
C GLN A 36 2.28 -16.22 -7.55
N ASP A 37 3.42 -16.33 -8.24
CA ASP A 37 4.67 -15.69 -7.82
C ASP A 37 4.44 -14.16 -7.87
N ASP A 38 4.25 -13.59 -6.70
CA ASP A 38 4.23 -12.15 -6.51
C ASP A 38 5.69 -11.66 -6.66
N HIS A 39 6.10 -11.35 -7.89
CA HIS A 39 7.40 -10.77 -8.21
C HIS A 39 7.54 -9.37 -7.62
N THR A 40 7.41 -9.24 -6.30
CA THR A 40 7.84 -8.06 -5.57
C THR A 40 9.35 -8.16 -5.40
N SER A 41 10.07 -7.87 -6.48
CA SER A 41 11.53 -7.83 -6.54
C SER A 41 12.13 -7.08 -5.36
N GLY A 42 12.46 -7.80 -4.28
CA GLY A 42 13.27 -7.31 -3.16
C GLY A 42 12.67 -6.19 -2.30
N ARG A 43 11.38 -5.84 -2.47
CA ARG A 43 10.69 -4.85 -1.62
C ARG A 43 9.83 -5.55 -0.58
N SER A 44 9.93 -5.11 0.67
CA SER A 44 8.98 -5.50 1.71
C SER A 44 7.60 -4.92 1.37
N VAL A 45 6.59 -5.78 1.23
CA VAL A 45 5.21 -5.37 0.94
C VAL A 45 4.38 -5.55 2.19
N PHE A 46 3.79 -4.45 2.65
CA PHE A 46 2.80 -4.46 3.73
C PHE A 46 1.41 -4.37 3.09
N ARG A 47 0.55 -5.34 3.39
CA ARG A 47 -0.83 -5.36 2.92
C ARG A 47 -1.76 -5.24 4.11
N TYR A 48 -2.66 -4.27 4.08
CA TYR A 48 -3.69 -4.12 5.10
C TYR A 48 -5.05 -3.90 4.43
N ASN A 49 -6.11 -4.22 5.16
CA ASN A 49 -7.47 -4.11 4.67
C ASN A 49 -8.11 -2.81 5.16
N GLU A 50 -8.75 -2.08 4.25
CA GLU A 50 -9.53 -0.89 4.55
C GLU A 50 -11.02 -1.16 4.37
N VAL A 51 -11.83 -0.53 5.23
CA VAL A 51 -13.30 -0.72 5.23
C VAL A 51 -13.94 -0.04 4.01
N GLU A 52 -13.37 1.08 3.57
CA GLU A 52 -13.82 1.86 2.43
C GLU A 52 -12.71 2.07 1.41
N SER A 53 -13.07 2.28 0.16
CA SER A 53 -12.11 2.59 -0.89
C SER A 53 -11.45 3.95 -0.65
N ILE A 54 -10.14 4.02 -0.84
CA ILE A 54 -9.39 5.28 -0.89
C ILE A 54 -9.68 5.93 -2.24
N ASN A 55 -10.45 7.02 -2.24
CA ASN A 55 -10.87 7.72 -3.45
C ASN A 55 -10.12 9.05 -3.67
N SER A 56 -9.39 9.53 -2.69
CA SER A 56 -8.49 10.67 -2.79
C SER A 56 -7.30 10.53 -1.85
N LEU A 57 -6.11 10.91 -2.34
CA LEU A 57 -4.88 11.06 -1.55
C LEU A 57 -4.48 12.54 -1.40
N ASP A 58 -5.34 13.47 -1.78
CA ASP A 58 -5.14 14.89 -1.48
C ASP A 58 -5.70 15.18 -0.07
N PRO A 59 -4.88 15.64 0.88
CA PRO A 59 -5.29 15.90 2.26
C PRO A 59 -6.48 16.86 2.42
N ILE A 60 -6.70 17.75 1.47
CA ILE A 60 -7.85 18.68 1.48
C ILE A 60 -9.20 17.93 1.36
N TYR A 61 -9.22 16.83 0.62
CA TYR A 61 -10.43 16.04 0.36
C TYR A 61 -10.59 14.83 1.25
N THR A 62 -9.77 14.68 2.30
CA THR A 62 -9.87 13.55 3.24
C THR A 62 -11.06 13.74 4.18
N ARG A 63 -12.17 13.09 3.87
CA ARG A 63 -13.42 13.16 4.65
C ARG A 63 -13.78 11.86 5.37
N ASN A 64 -13.16 10.75 5.01
CA ASN A 64 -13.36 9.45 5.65
C ASN A 64 -12.04 8.89 6.20
N LEU A 65 -12.16 7.91 7.10
CA LEU A 65 -11.01 7.34 7.81
C LEU A 65 -10.01 6.66 6.87
N SER A 66 -10.49 5.96 5.83
CA SER A 66 -9.62 5.27 4.87
C SER A 66 -8.76 6.25 4.07
N ASN A 67 -9.30 7.41 3.66
CA ASN A 67 -8.52 8.46 3.02
C ASN A 67 -7.50 9.08 3.98
N ILE A 68 -7.89 9.33 5.25
CA ILE A 68 -7.00 9.85 6.29
C ILE A 68 -5.84 8.88 6.52
N ASN A 69 -6.13 7.58 6.67
CA ASN A 69 -5.12 6.54 6.84
C ASN A 69 -4.17 6.49 5.63
N GLY A 70 -4.70 6.53 4.40
CA GLY A 70 -3.89 6.59 3.19
C GLY A 70 -2.98 7.81 3.14
N CYS A 71 -3.50 8.99 3.47
CA CYS A 71 -2.71 10.22 3.54
C CYS A 71 -1.63 10.16 4.63
N ASN A 72 -1.92 9.60 5.80
CA ASN A 72 -0.96 9.46 6.89
C ASN A 72 0.22 8.54 6.55
N GLN A 73 0.06 7.62 5.59
CA GLN A 73 1.18 6.79 5.09
C GLN A 73 2.08 7.54 4.09
N LEU A 74 1.58 8.62 3.49
CA LEU A 74 2.27 9.35 2.42
C LEU A 74 2.86 10.69 2.87
N TYR A 75 2.21 11.33 3.84
CA TYR A 75 2.54 12.70 4.25
C TYR A 75 2.87 12.77 5.73
N ASN A 76 3.88 13.55 6.04
CA ASN A 76 4.24 13.90 7.41
C ASN A 76 3.80 15.33 7.74
N GLY A 77 3.36 15.55 8.97
CA GLY A 77 3.04 16.87 9.49
C GLY A 77 4.23 17.55 10.18
N LEU A 78 4.01 18.73 10.72
CA LEU A 78 4.97 19.41 11.61
C LEU A 78 5.24 18.56 12.86
N VAL A 79 4.20 17.98 13.40
CA VAL A 79 4.19 17.11 14.59
C VAL A 79 3.44 15.82 14.27
N GLN A 80 3.61 14.81 15.10
CA GLN A 80 2.90 13.54 15.04
C GLN A 80 2.47 13.09 16.43
N GLN A 81 1.67 12.05 16.53
CA GLN A 81 1.32 11.42 17.80
C GLN A 81 2.14 10.13 17.98
N ASP A 82 2.56 9.87 19.22
CA ASP A 82 3.10 8.58 19.61
C ASP A 82 1.98 7.59 20.00
N ASP A 83 2.36 6.35 20.33
CA ASP A 83 1.42 5.29 20.74
C ASP A 83 0.63 5.63 22.02
N LYS A 84 1.07 6.63 22.78
CA LYS A 84 0.42 7.13 23.99
C LYS A 84 -0.37 8.42 23.76
N MET A 85 -0.56 8.81 22.50
CA MET A 85 -1.26 10.03 22.09
C MET A 85 -0.55 11.34 22.48
N HIS A 86 0.74 11.31 22.82
CA HIS A 86 1.52 12.51 23.03
C HIS A 86 1.93 13.14 21.71
N ILE A 87 1.94 14.46 21.67
CA ILE A 87 2.43 15.20 20.50
C ILE A 87 3.95 15.26 20.54
N ILE A 88 4.58 14.70 19.50
CA ILE A 88 6.03 14.65 19.35
C ILE A 88 6.48 15.34 18.05
N PRO A 89 7.73 15.79 17.97
CA PRO A 89 8.31 16.36 16.74
C PRO A 89 8.24 15.39 15.56
N CYS A 90 7.98 15.93 14.34
CA CYS A 90 8.08 15.19 13.08
C CYS A 90 8.94 15.98 12.07
N ILE A 91 8.35 16.81 11.20
CA ILE A 91 9.12 17.73 10.33
C ILE A 91 9.62 18.93 11.13
N ALA A 92 8.87 19.39 12.13
CA ALA A 92 9.40 20.33 13.11
C ALA A 92 10.38 19.63 14.04
N LYS A 93 11.53 20.30 14.31
CA LYS A 93 12.51 19.88 15.31
C LYS A 93 12.02 20.21 16.73
N HIS A 94 11.41 21.36 16.90
CA HIS A 94 10.78 21.85 18.11
C HIS A 94 9.81 22.98 17.77
N TRP A 95 8.98 23.36 18.74
CA TRP A 95 8.10 24.51 18.63
C TRP A 95 8.02 25.25 19.97
N THR A 96 7.61 26.50 19.90
CA THR A 96 7.28 27.34 21.07
C THR A 96 5.89 27.90 20.93
N ILE A 97 5.26 28.16 22.07
CA ILE A 97 3.91 28.73 22.16
C ILE A 97 4.04 30.03 22.93
N SER A 98 3.46 31.11 22.42
CA SER A 98 3.40 32.41 23.16
C SER A 98 2.59 32.28 24.44
N SER A 99 2.81 33.19 25.36
CA SER A 99 2.13 33.20 26.67
C SER A 99 0.60 33.34 26.59
N ASP A 100 0.09 33.97 25.52
CA ASP A 100 -1.30 34.11 25.20
C ASP A 100 -1.91 32.91 24.44
N ALA A 101 -1.06 31.90 24.11
CA ALA A 101 -1.38 30.72 23.33
C ALA A 101 -1.91 30.99 21.88
N LEU A 102 -1.71 32.21 21.36
CA LEU A 102 -2.18 32.60 20.03
C LEU A 102 -1.13 32.41 18.93
N THR A 103 0.16 32.36 19.29
CA THR A 103 1.25 32.22 18.33
C THR A 103 2.04 30.94 18.57
N TYR A 104 2.13 30.12 17.53
CA TYR A 104 2.93 28.88 17.50
C TYR A 104 4.09 29.06 16.52
N THR A 105 5.30 28.98 17.02
CA THR A 105 6.51 29.09 16.17
C THR A 105 7.20 27.75 16.05
N PHE A 106 7.26 27.21 14.84
CA PHE A 106 7.88 25.92 14.54
C PHE A 106 9.25 26.11 13.90
N THR A 107 10.26 25.45 14.42
CA THR A 107 11.59 25.35 13.81
C THR A 107 11.68 24.05 13.03
N LEU A 108 11.85 24.09 11.73
CA LEU A 108 11.92 22.90 10.88
C LEU A 108 13.29 22.22 11.00
N ARG A 109 13.28 20.91 10.78
CA ARG A 109 14.50 20.12 10.52
C ARG A 109 15.07 20.52 9.17
N ASP A 110 16.36 20.34 8.98
CA ASP A 110 17.10 20.66 7.75
C ASP A 110 17.42 19.40 6.91
N ASP A 111 17.14 18.23 7.43
CA ASP A 111 17.38 16.92 6.81
C ASP A 111 16.13 16.27 6.18
N VAL A 112 15.02 17.01 6.05
CA VAL A 112 13.77 16.49 5.48
C VAL A 112 13.64 16.85 4.01
N TYR A 113 13.42 15.83 3.19
CA TYR A 113 13.31 15.96 1.74
C TYR A 113 12.00 15.34 1.24
N PHE A 114 11.50 15.84 0.13
CA PHE A 114 10.39 15.20 -0.58
C PHE A 114 10.81 13.85 -1.15
N HIS A 115 9.85 12.96 -1.37
CA HIS A 115 10.07 11.72 -2.10
C HIS A 115 10.66 12.01 -3.49
N LYS A 116 11.48 11.09 -3.97
CA LYS A 116 12.07 11.23 -5.31
C LYS A 116 10.99 11.28 -6.38
N SER A 117 11.08 12.28 -7.25
CA SER A 117 10.16 12.47 -8.38
C SER A 117 10.88 13.17 -9.53
N GLY A 118 10.59 12.78 -10.76
CA GLY A 118 11.09 13.46 -11.96
C GLY A 118 10.67 14.94 -12.07
N LEU A 119 9.67 15.37 -11.29
CA LEU A 119 9.23 16.77 -11.23
C LEU A 119 10.28 17.70 -10.58
N PHE A 120 11.23 17.16 -9.83
CA PHE A 120 12.30 17.93 -9.18
C PHE A 120 13.59 18.04 -10.03
N GLY A 121 13.54 17.63 -11.30
CA GLY A 121 14.69 17.71 -12.21
C GLY A 121 15.78 16.68 -11.91
N GLN A 122 17.04 17.07 -12.11
CA GLN A 122 18.19 16.15 -11.99
C GLN A 122 18.39 15.59 -10.58
N ASP A 123 18.11 16.38 -9.53
CA ASP A 123 18.26 15.95 -8.14
C ASP A 123 17.16 14.98 -7.71
N SER A 124 16.10 14.86 -8.51
CA SER A 124 14.93 14.00 -8.26
C SER A 124 14.21 14.27 -6.94
N THR A 125 14.65 15.23 -6.13
CA THR A 125 14.06 15.63 -4.84
C THR A 125 14.42 17.06 -4.50
N ARG A 126 13.79 17.63 -3.47
CA ARG A 126 14.17 18.90 -2.86
C ARG A 126 13.89 18.91 -1.36
N ARG A 127 14.58 19.75 -0.63
CA ARG A 127 14.37 19.94 0.80
C ARG A 127 13.01 20.59 1.08
N VAL A 128 12.34 20.14 2.14
CA VAL A 128 11.12 20.76 2.66
C VAL A 128 11.46 22.08 3.34
N THR A 129 10.65 23.09 3.09
CA THR A 129 10.83 24.46 3.60
C THR A 129 9.53 24.98 4.23
N SER A 130 9.60 26.09 4.95
CA SER A 130 8.42 26.76 5.49
C SER A 130 7.40 27.18 4.43
N LYS A 131 7.86 27.47 3.21
CA LYS A 131 6.98 27.81 2.08
C LYS A 131 6.01 26.68 1.71
N ASP A 132 6.42 25.44 1.91
CA ASP A 132 5.58 24.27 1.61
C ASP A 132 4.41 24.18 2.58
N PHE A 133 4.65 24.49 3.86
CA PHE A 133 3.60 24.56 4.87
C PHE A 133 2.66 25.75 4.64
N VAL A 134 3.20 26.92 4.32
CA VAL A 134 2.41 28.11 3.97
C VAL A 134 1.50 27.80 2.78
N TYR A 135 2.04 27.17 1.74
CA TYR A 135 1.24 26.77 0.57
C TYR A 135 0.10 25.81 0.97
N SER A 136 0.42 24.77 1.74
CA SER A 136 -0.57 23.76 2.15
C SER A 136 -1.66 24.36 3.03
N LEU A 137 -1.31 25.21 3.98
CA LEU A 137 -2.27 25.87 4.86
C LEU A 137 -3.15 26.88 4.10
N ASN A 138 -2.57 27.64 3.15
CA ASN A 138 -3.35 28.55 2.31
C ASN A 138 -4.38 27.81 1.45
N ARG A 139 -4.09 26.59 1.00
CA ARG A 139 -5.07 25.76 0.27
C ARG A 139 -6.30 25.43 1.11
N LEU A 140 -6.16 25.26 2.44
CA LEU A 140 -7.28 24.94 3.33
C LEU A 140 -8.29 26.10 3.47
N VAL A 141 -7.83 27.33 3.31
CA VAL A 141 -8.66 28.54 3.47
C VAL A 141 -9.06 29.19 2.13
N ASP A 142 -8.55 28.67 1.03
CA ASP A 142 -8.85 29.16 -0.31
C ASP A 142 -10.23 28.65 -0.77
N PRO A 143 -11.24 29.53 -1.03
CA PRO A 143 -12.57 29.12 -1.46
C PRO A 143 -12.60 28.27 -2.75
N LYS A 144 -11.53 28.32 -3.54
CA LYS A 144 -11.42 27.51 -4.76
C LYS A 144 -11.36 26.00 -4.46
N TRP A 145 -10.91 25.62 -3.26
CA TRP A 145 -10.72 24.22 -2.87
C TRP A 145 -11.69 23.74 -1.78
N ALA A 146 -12.52 24.65 -1.26
CA ALA A 146 -13.52 24.38 -0.21
C ALA A 146 -14.77 23.64 -0.74
#